data_004b534c10a384b4bc1aea998760b2f6
#
_entry.id   004b534c10a384b4bc1aea998760b2f6
#
_cell.length_a   1.000
_cell.length_b   1.000
_cell.length_c   1.000
_cell.angle_alpha   90.00
_cell.angle_beta   90.00
_cell.angle_gamma   90.00
#
_symmetry.space_group_name_H-M   'P 1'
#
loop_
_entity.id
_entity.type
_entity.pdbx_description
1 polymer ?
#
loop_
_entity_poly.entity_id
_entity_poly.type
_entity_poly.pdbx_seq_one_letter_code
_entity_poly.pdbx_strand_id
1 'polypeptide(L)'
;MIETPPLVDQYCHGVLRTELGLGTFEAQLMRSAGPPAAGTTFFDTQTGFAVRRWCPPLLGLEPHATPARYLARRRELGAAETARLLLRGSGVAAYLVDTGVPGDLTGPKELALAGDAEAFESVRLELLAEQVADTSGTVGAFLANLAEAVHHAATGAVAFTCATAFTRGDTPAVDPEPPGPGAVRGAAGRWLARRPRGGAVRDPVLLAHLLWSAVASGRPLQLHTDEADPAALTGFVRATAGFGTRLVLLGGYPHHRRTAQLAAAFPHVYADTGAALGRTGARAAAVLAELLETAPFGKVLFSSGGRQLPELHAVGALVFREALGRVLGGWAAEGSWSWRDAERVAALVAAGNARRVYRLDRDETPP
;
A
#
# COMPACT_ATOMS: atom_id res chain seq x y z
N MET A 1 -4.56 27.52 8.00
CA MET A 1 -4.88 26.12 7.60
C MET A 1 -3.56 25.48 7.18
N ILE A 2 -3.25 24.28 7.62
CA ILE A 2 -2.02 23.59 7.21
C ILE A 2 -2.17 23.20 5.73
N GLU A 3 -1.24 23.67 4.92
CA GLU A 3 -1.15 23.25 3.51
C GLU A 3 -0.29 21.99 3.42
N THR A 4 -0.80 21.00 2.72
CA THR A 4 -0.03 19.79 2.41
C THR A 4 0.57 19.93 1.01
N PRO A 5 1.87 19.63 0.82
CA PRO A 5 2.44 19.58 -0.52
C PRO A 5 1.77 18.48 -1.37
N PRO A 6 2.07 18.40 -2.67
CA PRO A 6 1.69 17.25 -3.49
C PRO A 6 2.13 15.95 -2.83
N LEU A 7 1.23 14.95 -2.81
CA LEU A 7 1.45 13.72 -2.06
C LEU A 7 2.33 12.73 -2.82
N VAL A 8 3.07 11.89 -2.08
CA VAL A 8 3.65 10.65 -2.59
C VAL A 8 2.84 9.48 -2.02
N ASP A 9 2.05 8.84 -2.87
CA ASP A 9 1.31 7.63 -2.52
C ASP A 9 2.25 6.43 -2.59
N GLN A 10 2.82 6.07 -1.45
CA GLN A 10 3.90 5.08 -1.39
C GLN A 10 3.42 3.62 -1.53
N TYR A 11 2.10 3.39 -1.57
CA TYR A 11 1.52 2.08 -1.82
C TYR A 11 0.11 2.18 -2.40
N CYS A 12 -0.03 1.77 -3.64
CA CYS A 12 -1.31 1.65 -4.33
C CYS A 12 -1.22 0.57 -5.43
N HIS A 13 -2.31 0.39 -6.17
CA HIS A 13 -2.40 -0.50 -7.32
C HIS A 13 -2.95 0.23 -8.54
N GLY A 14 -2.96 -0.42 -9.70
CA GLY A 14 -3.63 0.09 -10.89
C GLY A 14 -5.15 0.19 -10.73
N VAL A 15 -5.76 0.93 -11.64
CA VAL A 15 -7.22 1.08 -11.75
C VAL A 15 -7.75 0.24 -12.91
N LEU A 16 -9.02 -0.17 -12.82
CA LEU A 16 -9.70 -0.92 -13.87
C LEU A 16 -9.87 -0.07 -15.13
N ARG A 17 -9.63 -0.69 -16.29
CA ARG A 17 -9.83 -0.05 -17.61
C ARG A 17 -11.27 -0.07 -18.08
N THR A 18 -12.13 -0.83 -17.42
CA THR A 18 -13.52 -1.05 -17.81
C THR A 18 -14.51 -0.36 -16.86
N GLU A 19 -15.65 0.08 -17.43
CA GLU A 19 -16.75 0.57 -16.63
C GLU A 19 -17.42 -0.55 -15.82
N LEU A 20 -17.92 -0.19 -14.64
CA LEU A 20 -18.55 -1.11 -13.71
C LEU A 20 -20.04 -0.84 -13.55
N GLY A 21 -20.84 -1.88 -13.51
CA GLY A 21 -22.20 -1.81 -13.01
C GLY A 21 -22.24 -1.62 -11.49
N LEU A 22 -23.44 -1.28 -10.96
CA LEU A 22 -23.61 -0.98 -9.52
C LEU A 22 -23.05 -2.11 -8.63
N GLY A 23 -23.45 -3.35 -8.84
CA GLY A 23 -23.02 -4.47 -7.98
C GLY A 23 -21.51 -4.72 -8.00
N THR A 24 -20.88 -4.63 -9.19
CA THR A 24 -19.42 -4.77 -9.32
C THR A 24 -18.68 -3.58 -8.72
N PHE A 25 -19.21 -2.36 -8.84
CA PHE A 25 -18.65 -1.18 -8.18
C PHE A 25 -18.70 -1.31 -6.66
N GLU A 26 -19.83 -1.68 -6.09
CA GLU A 26 -19.97 -1.90 -4.65
C GLU A 26 -19.02 -2.99 -4.12
N ALA A 27 -18.86 -4.10 -4.87
CA ALA A 27 -17.93 -5.15 -4.51
C ALA A 27 -16.46 -4.67 -4.43
N GLN A 28 -16.11 -3.62 -5.18
CA GLN A 28 -14.77 -3.03 -5.13
C GLN A 28 -14.60 -1.98 -4.00
N LEU A 29 -15.69 -1.40 -3.49
CA LEU A 29 -15.62 -0.45 -2.37
C LEU A 29 -15.12 -1.10 -1.08
N MET A 30 -15.46 -2.38 -0.89
CA MET A 30 -15.13 -3.13 0.31
C MET A 30 -14.36 -4.41 -0.05
N ARG A 31 -13.43 -4.83 0.79
CA ARG A 31 -12.80 -6.16 0.71
C ARG A 31 -13.77 -7.22 1.26
N SER A 32 -14.91 -7.38 0.60
CA SER A 32 -15.93 -8.34 1.00
C SER A 32 -15.79 -9.65 0.23
N ALA A 33 -16.09 -10.77 0.88
CA ALA A 33 -16.15 -12.09 0.25
C ALA A 33 -17.38 -12.28 -0.65
N GLY A 34 -18.35 -11.36 -0.59
CA GLY A 34 -19.58 -11.43 -1.35
C GLY A 34 -20.30 -10.08 -1.48
N PRO A 35 -21.47 -10.06 -2.13
CA PRO A 35 -22.27 -8.85 -2.25
C PRO A 35 -22.81 -8.39 -0.89
N PRO A 36 -23.29 -7.13 -0.78
CA PRO A 36 -23.95 -6.67 0.43
C PRO A 36 -25.17 -7.51 0.74
N ALA A 37 -25.53 -7.64 2.03
CA ALA A 37 -26.73 -8.35 2.44
C ALA A 37 -27.98 -7.73 1.80
N ALA A 38 -29.05 -8.51 1.63
CA ALA A 38 -30.30 -8.04 1.04
C ALA A 38 -30.84 -6.81 1.79
N GLY A 39 -31.17 -5.76 1.05
CA GLY A 39 -31.67 -4.50 1.60
C GLY A 39 -30.57 -3.58 2.16
N THR A 40 -29.28 -3.91 2.00
CA THR A 40 -28.14 -3.07 2.39
C THR A 40 -27.29 -2.68 1.19
N THR A 41 -26.36 -1.74 1.39
CA THR A 41 -25.43 -1.28 0.36
C THR A 41 -24.07 -0.94 0.97
N PHE A 42 -22.98 -1.19 0.25
CA PHE A 42 -21.64 -0.76 0.68
C PHE A 42 -21.42 0.75 0.56
N PHE A 43 -22.33 1.47 -0.08
CA PHE A 43 -22.35 2.93 0.00
C PHE A 43 -22.70 3.45 1.41
N ASP A 44 -23.34 2.63 2.26
CA ASP A 44 -23.65 2.95 3.65
C ASP A 44 -22.53 2.45 4.59
N THR A 45 -21.30 2.77 4.22
CA THR A 45 -20.08 2.52 5.00
C THR A 45 -19.27 3.80 5.11
N GLN A 46 -18.25 3.84 5.98
CA GLN A 46 -17.33 4.99 6.07
C GLN A 46 -16.65 5.28 4.71
N THR A 47 -16.21 4.24 4.01
CA THR A 47 -15.63 4.37 2.66
C THR A 47 -16.67 4.88 1.67
N GLY A 48 -17.89 4.33 1.68
CA GLY A 48 -18.97 4.73 0.81
C GLY A 48 -19.37 6.20 1.01
N PHE A 49 -19.47 6.66 2.25
CA PHE A 49 -19.74 8.07 2.55
C PHE A 49 -18.58 8.98 2.15
N ALA A 50 -17.33 8.54 2.31
CA ALA A 50 -16.19 9.29 1.84
C ALA A 50 -16.20 9.42 0.31
N VAL A 51 -16.50 8.35 -0.43
CA VAL A 51 -16.67 8.38 -1.90
C VAL A 51 -17.77 9.38 -2.27
N ARG A 52 -18.94 9.34 -1.63
CA ARG A 52 -20.06 10.26 -1.89
C ARG A 52 -19.74 11.71 -1.55
N ARG A 53 -18.86 11.95 -0.61
CA ARG A 53 -18.41 13.29 -0.24
C ARG A 53 -17.41 13.87 -1.24
N TRP A 54 -16.37 13.10 -1.57
CA TRP A 54 -15.19 13.60 -2.23
C TRP A 54 -15.18 13.41 -3.75
N CYS A 55 -15.74 12.31 -4.26
CA CYS A 55 -15.62 11.99 -5.67
C CYS A 55 -16.61 12.74 -6.57
N PRO A 56 -17.89 12.97 -6.19
CA PRO A 56 -18.84 13.69 -7.05
C PRO A 56 -18.37 15.07 -7.50
N PRO A 57 -17.80 15.94 -6.64
CA PRO A 57 -17.28 17.23 -7.06
C PRO A 57 -16.21 17.16 -8.14
N LEU A 58 -15.35 16.14 -8.09
CA LEU A 58 -14.31 15.92 -9.10
C LEU A 58 -14.88 15.53 -10.47
N LEU A 59 -16.12 15.03 -10.51
CA LEU A 59 -16.86 14.68 -11.74
C LEU A 59 -17.91 15.72 -12.14
N GLY A 60 -17.92 16.89 -11.48
CA GLY A 60 -18.86 17.99 -11.77
C GLY A 60 -20.25 17.79 -11.17
N LEU A 61 -20.37 17.03 -10.10
CA LEU A 61 -21.61 16.84 -9.32
C LEU A 61 -21.50 17.52 -7.94
N GLU A 62 -22.63 17.74 -7.29
CA GLU A 62 -22.64 18.18 -5.90
C GLU A 62 -22.11 17.08 -4.94
N PRO A 63 -21.51 17.46 -3.79
CA PRO A 63 -21.17 16.51 -2.74
C PRO A 63 -22.41 15.72 -2.31
N HIS A 64 -22.19 14.45 -1.95
CA HIS A 64 -23.25 13.54 -1.50
C HIS A 64 -24.31 13.19 -2.55
N ALA A 65 -24.01 13.38 -3.86
CA ALA A 65 -24.88 12.87 -4.93
C ALA A 65 -25.26 11.41 -4.68
N THR A 66 -26.46 11.00 -5.08
CA THR A 66 -26.93 9.62 -4.92
C THR A 66 -26.04 8.65 -5.69
N PRO A 67 -25.84 7.41 -5.22
CA PRO A 67 -25.07 6.39 -5.94
C PRO A 67 -25.51 6.24 -7.41
N ALA A 68 -26.81 6.23 -7.64
CA ALA A 68 -27.37 6.11 -9.00
C ALA A 68 -26.92 7.27 -9.91
N ARG A 69 -26.98 8.51 -9.43
CA ARG A 69 -26.56 9.70 -10.18
C ARG A 69 -25.05 9.72 -10.39
N TYR A 70 -24.29 9.34 -9.38
CA TYR A 70 -22.84 9.24 -9.46
C TYR A 70 -22.40 8.21 -10.53
N LEU A 71 -22.97 7.01 -10.50
CA LEU A 71 -22.63 5.95 -11.47
C LEU A 71 -23.16 6.28 -12.89
N ALA A 72 -24.26 7.01 -13.02
CA ALA A 72 -24.70 7.52 -14.33
C ALA A 72 -23.65 8.47 -14.90
N ARG A 73 -23.14 9.41 -14.08
CA ARG A 73 -22.09 10.34 -14.50
C ARG A 73 -20.79 9.66 -14.88
N ARG A 74 -20.37 8.62 -14.14
CA ARG A 74 -19.22 7.82 -14.51
C ARG A 74 -19.36 7.19 -15.90
N ARG A 75 -20.54 6.60 -16.20
CA ARG A 75 -20.83 6.01 -17.52
C ARG A 75 -20.81 7.04 -18.66
N GLU A 76 -21.29 8.26 -18.41
CA GLU A 76 -21.22 9.35 -19.39
C GLU A 76 -19.78 9.73 -19.72
N LEU A 77 -18.91 9.76 -18.73
CA LEU A 77 -17.49 10.11 -18.89
C LEU A 77 -16.67 8.95 -19.45
N GLY A 78 -17.04 7.71 -19.12
CA GLY A 78 -16.25 6.51 -19.38
C GLY A 78 -15.12 6.31 -18.38
N ALA A 79 -14.58 5.07 -18.33
CA ALA A 79 -13.60 4.67 -17.33
C ALA A 79 -12.33 5.52 -17.35
N ALA A 80 -11.78 5.78 -18.54
CA ALA A 80 -10.53 6.53 -18.70
C ALA A 80 -10.62 7.98 -18.22
N GLU A 81 -11.68 8.69 -18.59
CA GLU A 81 -11.87 10.08 -18.19
C GLU A 81 -12.22 10.19 -16.71
N THR A 82 -13.02 9.28 -16.19
CA THR A 82 -13.29 9.18 -14.75
C THR A 82 -12.00 8.98 -13.96
N ALA A 83 -11.15 8.04 -14.38
CA ALA A 83 -9.85 7.81 -13.73
C ALA A 83 -8.99 9.07 -13.78
N ARG A 84 -8.90 9.74 -14.94
CA ARG A 84 -8.13 10.97 -15.11
C ARG A 84 -8.58 12.08 -14.16
N LEU A 85 -9.87 12.33 -14.07
CA LEU A 85 -10.42 13.39 -13.21
C LEU A 85 -10.19 13.11 -11.72
N LEU A 86 -10.41 11.85 -11.28
CA LEU A 86 -10.26 11.46 -9.89
C LEU A 86 -8.80 11.41 -9.46
N LEU A 87 -7.92 10.85 -10.29
CA LEU A 87 -6.48 10.75 -9.96
C LEU A 87 -5.83 12.14 -9.92
N ARG A 88 -6.10 13.01 -10.89
CA ARG A 88 -5.61 14.40 -10.85
C ARG A 88 -6.18 15.19 -9.69
N GLY A 89 -7.48 15.04 -9.41
CA GLY A 89 -8.15 15.68 -8.28
C GLY A 89 -7.66 15.19 -6.91
N SER A 90 -6.93 14.09 -6.83
CA SER A 90 -6.31 13.61 -5.61
C SER A 90 -5.13 14.47 -5.14
N GLY A 91 -4.44 15.16 -6.07
CA GLY A 91 -3.24 15.94 -5.80
C GLY A 91 -2.02 15.08 -5.44
N VAL A 92 -1.99 13.82 -5.89
CA VAL A 92 -0.82 12.94 -5.79
C VAL A 92 0.15 13.26 -6.92
N ALA A 93 1.42 13.48 -6.59
CA ALA A 93 2.49 13.77 -7.54
C ALA A 93 3.33 12.54 -7.90
N ALA A 94 3.30 11.49 -7.06
CA ALA A 94 4.01 10.25 -7.33
C ALA A 94 3.28 9.05 -6.74
N TYR A 95 3.21 7.97 -7.51
CA TYR A 95 2.61 6.69 -7.12
C TYR A 95 3.67 5.58 -7.08
N LEU A 96 3.69 4.79 -6.02
CA LEU A 96 4.39 3.50 -5.99
C LEU A 96 3.36 2.39 -6.17
N VAL A 97 3.42 1.75 -7.33
CA VAL A 97 2.38 0.83 -7.80
C VAL A 97 2.83 -0.61 -7.59
N ASP A 98 2.10 -1.33 -6.75
CA ASP A 98 2.22 -2.78 -6.64
C ASP A 98 1.44 -3.43 -7.79
N THR A 99 2.15 -4.04 -8.72
CA THR A 99 1.60 -4.70 -9.90
C THR A 99 1.10 -6.12 -9.63
N GLY A 100 1.15 -6.59 -8.38
CA GLY A 100 0.81 -7.97 -7.98
C GLY A 100 -0.67 -8.27 -7.79
N VAL A 101 -1.59 -7.35 -8.09
CA VAL A 101 -3.04 -7.63 -8.05
C VAL A 101 -3.52 -8.13 -9.41
N PRO A 102 -4.19 -9.30 -9.46
CA PRO A 102 -4.73 -9.82 -10.71
C PRO A 102 -5.88 -8.95 -11.25
N GLY A 103 -6.03 -8.91 -12.56
CA GLY A 103 -7.09 -8.18 -13.26
C GLY A 103 -6.56 -7.33 -14.40
N ASP A 104 -7.49 -6.77 -15.19
CA ASP A 104 -7.17 -5.80 -16.24
C ASP A 104 -6.99 -4.41 -15.63
N LEU A 105 -5.84 -4.20 -15.00
CA LEU A 105 -5.49 -2.95 -14.32
C LEU A 105 -4.46 -2.16 -15.12
N THR A 106 -4.50 -0.84 -14.95
CA THR A 106 -3.45 0.05 -15.48
C THR A 106 -2.11 -0.26 -14.84
N GLY A 107 -1.06 -0.26 -15.66
CA GLY A 107 0.32 -0.32 -15.17
C GLY A 107 0.80 1.04 -14.65
N PRO A 108 2.04 1.10 -14.08
CA PRO A 108 2.60 2.34 -13.54
C PRO A 108 2.59 3.50 -14.55
N LYS A 109 3.01 3.26 -15.79
CA LYS A 109 3.06 4.30 -16.84
C LYS A 109 1.68 4.87 -17.20
N GLU A 110 0.66 4.02 -17.27
CA GLU A 110 -0.71 4.46 -17.56
C GLU A 110 -1.30 5.24 -16.38
N LEU A 111 -1.02 4.79 -15.15
CA LEU A 111 -1.45 5.50 -13.93
C LEU A 111 -0.80 6.88 -13.84
N ALA A 112 0.50 6.97 -14.15
CA ALA A 112 1.24 8.23 -14.24
C ALA A 112 0.58 9.22 -15.21
N LEU A 113 0.29 8.77 -16.44
CA LEU A 113 -0.37 9.59 -17.46
C LEU A 113 -1.76 10.05 -17.03
N ALA A 114 -2.56 9.14 -16.46
CA ALA A 114 -3.90 9.47 -15.99
C ALA A 114 -3.86 10.47 -14.83
N GLY A 115 -2.95 10.31 -13.88
CA GLY A 115 -2.79 11.16 -12.71
C GLY A 115 -2.03 12.47 -12.95
N ASP A 116 -1.35 12.63 -14.09
CA ASP A 116 -0.36 13.70 -14.34
C ASP A 116 0.71 13.72 -13.25
N ALA A 117 1.31 12.55 -12.98
CA ALA A 117 2.19 12.28 -11.86
C ALA A 117 3.34 11.37 -12.27
N GLU A 118 4.34 11.22 -11.42
CA GLU A 118 5.34 10.15 -11.54
C GLU A 118 4.73 8.81 -11.11
N ALA A 119 5.24 7.70 -11.63
CA ALA A 119 4.93 6.39 -11.08
C ALA A 119 6.14 5.46 -11.10
N PHE A 120 6.24 4.69 -10.05
CA PHE A 120 7.32 3.74 -9.78
C PHE A 120 6.72 2.36 -9.50
N GLU A 121 7.46 1.30 -9.79
CA GLU A 121 7.01 -0.05 -9.54
C GLU A 121 7.50 -0.56 -8.17
N SER A 122 6.58 -1.20 -7.43
CA SER A 122 6.89 -2.09 -6.31
C SER A 122 6.58 -3.53 -6.73
N VAL A 123 7.56 -4.43 -6.62
CA VAL A 123 7.44 -5.82 -7.09
C VAL A 123 6.97 -6.71 -5.96
N ARG A 124 5.86 -7.44 -6.20
CA ARG A 124 5.35 -8.42 -5.25
C ARG A 124 6.13 -9.72 -5.33
N LEU A 125 6.79 -10.08 -4.22
CA LEU A 125 7.69 -11.23 -4.14
C LEU A 125 6.99 -12.55 -4.43
N GLU A 126 5.79 -12.74 -3.88
CA GLU A 126 5.02 -13.97 -4.08
C GLU A 126 4.67 -14.18 -5.54
N LEU A 127 4.17 -13.12 -6.21
CA LEU A 127 3.83 -13.20 -7.63
C LEU A 127 5.06 -13.46 -8.50
N LEU A 128 6.19 -12.80 -8.18
CA LEU A 128 7.45 -13.04 -8.88
C LEU A 128 7.85 -14.51 -8.79
N ALA A 129 7.79 -15.11 -7.59
CA ALA A 129 8.09 -16.52 -7.40
C ALA A 129 7.11 -17.44 -8.14
N GLU A 130 5.82 -17.10 -8.16
CA GLU A 130 4.78 -17.85 -8.88
C GLU A 130 5.02 -17.84 -10.40
N GLN A 131 5.36 -16.70 -10.97
CA GLN A 131 5.68 -16.54 -12.39
C GLN A 131 6.96 -17.32 -12.78
N VAL A 132 8.00 -17.22 -11.95
CA VAL A 132 9.24 -18.00 -12.17
C VAL A 132 8.97 -19.51 -12.12
N ALA A 133 8.12 -19.94 -11.19
CA ALA A 133 7.77 -21.36 -11.04
C ALA A 133 6.97 -21.90 -12.24
N ASP A 134 6.14 -21.07 -12.90
CA ASP A 134 5.37 -21.47 -14.08
C ASP A 134 6.25 -21.75 -15.30
N THR A 135 7.46 -21.21 -15.32
CA THR A 135 8.44 -21.36 -16.41
C THR A 135 9.62 -22.26 -16.04
N SER A 136 9.70 -22.77 -14.81
CA SER A 136 10.82 -23.56 -14.31
C SER A 136 10.48 -25.06 -14.28
N GLY A 137 11.26 -25.88 -15.00
CA GLY A 137 11.01 -27.32 -15.10
C GLY A 137 11.52 -28.15 -13.91
N THR A 138 12.44 -27.61 -13.10
CA THR A 138 13.05 -28.31 -11.94
C THR A 138 13.20 -27.40 -10.74
N VAL A 139 13.35 -27.99 -9.54
CA VAL A 139 13.60 -27.22 -8.31
C VAL A 139 14.89 -26.40 -8.40
N GLY A 140 15.95 -27.00 -8.99
CA GLY A 140 17.21 -26.28 -9.16
C GLY A 140 17.09 -25.09 -10.11
N ALA A 141 16.42 -25.25 -11.26
CA ALA A 141 16.15 -24.17 -12.18
C ALA A 141 15.26 -23.08 -11.55
N PHE A 142 14.22 -23.49 -10.82
CA PHE A 142 13.36 -22.54 -10.10
C PHE A 142 14.16 -21.65 -9.14
N LEU A 143 14.99 -22.22 -8.28
CA LEU A 143 15.75 -21.44 -7.30
C LEU A 143 16.80 -20.53 -7.95
N ALA A 144 17.46 -20.98 -9.01
CA ALA A 144 18.41 -20.16 -9.76
C ALA A 144 17.70 -19.01 -10.48
N ASN A 145 16.62 -19.30 -11.22
CA ASN A 145 15.84 -18.30 -11.94
C ASN A 145 15.18 -17.30 -10.98
N LEU A 146 14.76 -17.73 -9.78
CA LEU A 146 14.19 -16.86 -8.77
C LEU A 146 15.24 -15.86 -8.23
N ALA A 147 16.44 -16.31 -7.94
CA ALA A 147 17.52 -15.43 -7.52
C ALA A 147 17.85 -14.38 -8.59
N GLU A 148 17.92 -14.78 -9.85
CA GLU A 148 18.14 -13.88 -10.99
C GLU A 148 16.96 -12.90 -11.15
N ALA A 149 15.71 -13.37 -11.05
CA ALA A 149 14.52 -12.54 -11.16
C ALA A 149 14.46 -11.47 -10.06
N VAL A 150 14.77 -11.83 -8.80
CA VAL A 150 14.85 -10.87 -7.69
C VAL A 150 15.96 -9.85 -7.93
N HIS A 151 17.14 -10.30 -8.37
CA HIS A 151 18.24 -9.40 -8.70
C HIS A 151 17.86 -8.42 -9.83
N HIS A 152 17.28 -8.92 -10.91
CA HIS A 152 16.82 -8.09 -12.02
C HIS A 152 15.73 -7.10 -11.57
N ALA A 153 14.73 -7.56 -10.83
CA ALA A 153 13.68 -6.69 -10.28
C ALA A 153 14.26 -5.57 -9.41
N ALA A 154 15.28 -5.87 -8.60
CA ALA A 154 15.94 -4.88 -7.76
C ALA A 154 16.64 -3.75 -8.56
N THR A 155 16.95 -3.92 -9.84
CA THR A 155 17.53 -2.87 -10.66
C THR A 155 16.50 -1.83 -11.11
N GLY A 156 15.25 -2.24 -11.36
CA GLY A 156 14.19 -1.39 -11.90
C GLY A 156 13.15 -0.93 -10.88
N ALA A 157 12.81 -1.78 -9.91
CA ALA A 157 11.82 -1.47 -8.90
C ALA A 157 12.38 -0.58 -7.78
N VAL A 158 11.53 0.24 -7.18
CA VAL A 158 11.89 1.09 -6.03
C VAL A 158 11.70 0.35 -4.70
N ALA A 159 10.92 -0.72 -4.67
CA ALA A 159 10.65 -1.53 -3.48
C ALA A 159 10.24 -2.96 -3.84
N PHE A 160 10.34 -3.85 -2.86
CA PHE A 160 9.62 -5.11 -2.86
C PHE A 160 8.44 -5.08 -1.91
N THR A 161 7.39 -5.84 -2.23
CA THR A 161 6.20 -5.99 -1.38
C THR A 161 5.97 -7.46 -1.06
N CYS A 162 5.65 -7.77 0.19
CA CYS A 162 5.17 -9.08 0.62
C CYS A 162 3.78 -8.93 1.25
N ALA A 163 2.79 -9.64 0.71
CA ALA A 163 1.40 -9.53 1.11
C ALA A 163 0.91 -10.67 2.00
N THR A 164 1.61 -11.80 2.07
CA THR A 164 1.10 -13.03 2.71
C THR A 164 1.87 -13.49 3.92
N ALA A 165 3.10 -13.06 4.12
CA ALA A 165 3.96 -13.60 5.18
C ALA A 165 3.44 -13.32 6.61
N PHE A 166 2.66 -12.24 6.79
CA PHE A 166 2.23 -11.77 8.11
C PHE A 166 0.73 -11.45 8.15
N THR A 167 -0.03 -11.89 7.16
CA THR A 167 -1.48 -11.71 7.15
C THR A 167 -2.18 -12.78 7.95
N ARG A 168 -3.41 -12.48 8.41
CA ARG A 168 -4.27 -13.40 9.14
C ARG A 168 -4.54 -14.67 8.34
N GLY A 169 -4.37 -15.84 8.94
CA GLY A 169 -4.72 -17.13 8.36
C GLY A 169 -3.92 -18.27 9.00
N ASP A 170 -4.14 -19.49 8.52
CA ASP A 170 -3.47 -20.72 8.96
C ASP A 170 -2.00 -20.80 8.50
N THR A 171 -1.40 -19.72 8.03
CA THR A 171 0.00 -19.69 7.65
C THR A 171 0.85 -19.66 8.92
N PRO A 172 1.71 -20.65 9.17
CA PRO A 172 2.63 -20.63 10.29
C PRO A 172 3.47 -19.35 10.26
N ALA A 173 3.82 -18.83 11.43
CA ALA A 173 4.69 -17.66 11.53
C ALA A 173 5.99 -17.92 10.74
N VAL A 174 6.41 -16.91 9.97
CA VAL A 174 7.69 -16.95 9.26
C VAL A 174 8.82 -16.90 10.28
N ASP A 175 9.77 -17.85 10.17
CA ASP A 175 10.97 -17.85 11.01
C ASP A 175 11.76 -16.55 10.75
N PRO A 176 12.15 -15.80 11.79
CA PRO A 176 12.94 -14.59 11.63
C PRO A 176 14.33 -14.83 11.00
N GLU A 177 14.91 -16.02 11.17
CA GLU A 177 16.22 -16.35 10.63
C GLU A 177 16.16 -16.73 9.14
N PRO A 178 17.24 -16.47 8.36
CA PRO A 178 17.30 -16.90 6.98
C PRO A 178 17.31 -18.43 6.88
N PRO A 179 16.42 -19.02 6.07
CA PRO A 179 16.34 -20.48 5.96
C PRO A 179 17.57 -21.06 5.27
N GLY A 180 18.06 -22.20 5.77
CA GLY A 180 19.18 -22.90 5.17
C GLY A 180 18.85 -23.46 3.78
N PRO A 181 19.86 -23.59 2.87
CA PRO A 181 19.65 -24.00 1.46
C PRO A 181 18.91 -25.34 1.30
N GLY A 182 19.14 -26.30 2.20
CA GLY A 182 18.45 -27.60 2.19
C GLY A 182 16.96 -27.46 2.50
N ALA A 183 16.59 -26.63 3.48
CA ALA A 183 15.22 -26.36 3.84
C ALA A 183 14.47 -25.68 2.68
N VAL A 184 15.09 -24.66 2.04
CA VAL A 184 14.55 -23.95 0.86
C VAL A 184 14.31 -24.93 -0.29
N ARG A 185 15.29 -25.79 -0.61
CA ARG A 185 15.16 -26.80 -1.68
C ARG A 185 14.03 -27.77 -1.38
N GLY A 186 13.90 -28.23 -0.14
CA GLY A 186 12.82 -29.13 0.27
C GLY A 186 11.45 -28.47 0.19
N ALA A 187 11.31 -27.21 0.65
CA ALA A 187 10.10 -26.45 0.57
C ALA A 187 9.68 -26.17 -0.89
N ALA A 188 10.62 -25.75 -1.72
CA ALA A 188 10.41 -25.55 -3.15
C ALA A 188 9.93 -26.83 -3.84
N GLY A 189 10.56 -27.98 -3.54
CA GLY A 189 10.14 -29.28 -4.09
C GLY A 189 8.71 -29.65 -3.71
N ARG A 190 8.33 -29.50 -2.45
CA ARG A 190 6.96 -29.76 -1.99
C ARG A 190 5.94 -28.82 -2.63
N TRP A 191 6.26 -27.54 -2.72
CA TRP A 191 5.35 -26.56 -3.32
C TRP A 191 5.18 -26.78 -4.81
N LEU A 192 6.27 -26.92 -5.58
CA LEU A 192 6.21 -27.16 -7.03
C LEU A 192 5.47 -28.45 -7.40
N ALA A 193 5.59 -29.51 -6.58
CA ALA A 193 4.91 -30.78 -6.81
C ALA A 193 3.40 -30.73 -6.58
N ARG A 194 2.92 -29.80 -5.74
CA ARG A 194 1.50 -29.74 -5.31
C ARG A 194 0.72 -28.56 -5.86
N ARG A 195 1.40 -27.51 -6.32
CA ARG A 195 0.72 -26.29 -6.77
C ARG A 195 0.02 -26.50 -8.12
N PRO A 196 -1.23 -26.01 -8.32
CA PRO A 196 -1.75 -25.76 -9.64
C PRO A 196 -0.98 -24.59 -10.30
N ARG A 197 -1.10 -24.44 -11.62
CA ARG A 197 -0.57 -23.22 -12.28
C ARG A 197 -1.13 -21.97 -11.62
N GLY A 198 -0.26 -20.99 -11.34
CA GLY A 198 -0.62 -19.78 -10.60
C GLY A 198 -0.94 -20.02 -9.11
N GLY A 199 -0.58 -21.18 -8.56
CA GLY A 199 -0.82 -21.49 -7.15
C GLY A 199 0.03 -20.64 -6.20
N ALA A 200 -0.65 -19.99 -5.23
CA ALA A 200 -0.03 -19.05 -4.31
C ALA A 200 1.07 -19.67 -3.43
N VAL A 201 2.14 -18.90 -3.22
CA VAL A 201 3.21 -19.24 -2.27
C VAL A 201 2.69 -19.04 -0.85
N ARG A 202 2.60 -20.13 -0.07
CA ARG A 202 2.18 -20.11 1.34
C ARG A 202 3.11 -20.90 2.27
N ASP A 203 4.11 -21.57 1.73
CA ASP A 203 5.10 -22.30 2.54
C ASP A 203 5.95 -21.28 3.32
N PRO A 204 6.00 -21.35 4.67
CA PRO A 204 6.69 -20.35 5.49
C PRO A 204 8.19 -20.28 5.22
N VAL A 205 8.83 -21.40 4.84
CA VAL A 205 10.25 -21.42 4.48
C VAL A 205 10.50 -20.69 3.16
N LEU A 206 9.62 -20.85 2.17
CA LEU A 206 9.70 -20.09 0.91
C LEU A 206 9.41 -18.60 1.13
N LEU A 207 8.43 -18.25 1.95
CA LEU A 207 8.16 -16.85 2.29
C LEU A 207 9.35 -16.23 3.02
N ALA A 208 9.96 -16.93 3.99
CA ALA A 208 11.19 -16.48 4.63
C ALA A 208 12.32 -16.29 3.61
N HIS A 209 12.50 -17.22 2.68
CA HIS A 209 13.51 -17.11 1.63
C HIS A 209 13.29 -15.87 0.74
N LEU A 210 12.06 -15.60 0.33
CA LEU A 210 11.70 -14.41 -0.45
C LEU A 210 11.98 -13.11 0.32
N LEU A 211 11.58 -13.04 1.59
CA LEU A 211 11.84 -11.89 2.45
C LEU A 211 13.34 -11.61 2.57
N TRP A 212 14.15 -12.66 2.86
CA TRP A 212 15.59 -12.52 2.98
C TRP A 212 16.29 -12.19 1.66
N SER A 213 15.76 -12.66 0.52
CA SER A 213 16.23 -12.25 -0.80
C SER A 213 16.00 -10.77 -1.06
N ALA A 214 14.84 -10.24 -0.64
CA ALA A 214 14.56 -8.80 -0.72
C ALA A 214 15.45 -7.99 0.24
N VAL A 215 15.67 -8.47 1.48
CA VAL A 215 16.61 -7.84 2.43
C VAL A 215 18.01 -7.76 1.84
N ALA A 216 18.51 -8.85 1.25
CA ALA A 216 19.83 -8.90 0.62
C ALA A 216 19.98 -7.93 -0.58
N SER A 217 18.89 -7.57 -1.24
CA SER A 217 18.90 -6.59 -2.34
C SER A 217 19.16 -5.16 -1.90
N GLY A 218 18.97 -4.84 -0.61
CA GLY A 218 19.06 -3.48 -0.04
C GLY A 218 17.90 -2.55 -0.43
N ARG A 219 16.92 -3.03 -1.23
CA ARG A 219 15.72 -2.25 -1.55
C ARG A 219 14.77 -2.19 -0.36
N PRO A 220 13.98 -1.12 -0.20
CA PRO A 220 12.90 -1.09 0.78
C PRO A 220 11.97 -2.27 0.63
N LEU A 221 11.54 -2.84 1.76
CA LEU A 221 10.61 -3.96 1.82
C LEU A 221 9.32 -3.54 2.50
N GLN A 222 8.23 -3.58 1.76
CA GLN A 222 6.87 -3.30 2.23
C GLN A 222 6.23 -4.60 2.73
N LEU A 223 5.76 -4.60 3.97
CA LEU A 223 5.17 -5.77 4.63
C LEU A 223 3.72 -5.48 4.98
N HIS A 224 2.80 -6.25 4.40
CA HIS A 224 1.40 -6.20 4.79
C HIS A 224 1.23 -6.83 6.17
N THR A 225 0.63 -6.08 7.07
CA THR A 225 0.19 -6.56 8.37
C THR A 225 -1.32 -6.73 8.42
N ASP A 226 -2.05 -5.98 7.57
CA ASP A 226 -3.51 -5.93 7.51
C ASP A 226 -4.13 -5.96 8.91
N GLU A 227 -4.94 -7.02 9.24
CA GLU A 227 -5.57 -7.17 10.56
C GLU A 227 -4.71 -7.96 11.57
N ALA A 228 -3.52 -8.44 11.17
CA ALA A 228 -2.62 -9.16 12.06
C ALA A 228 -1.93 -8.20 13.05
N ASP A 229 -1.62 -8.69 14.25
CA ASP A 229 -0.84 -7.91 15.21
C ASP A 229 0.61 -7.78 14.70
N PRO A 230 1.10 -6.55 14.44
CA PRO A 230 2.47 -6.32 14.00
C PRO A 230 3.54 -6.82 14.99
N ALA A 231 3.17 -7.14 16.24
CA ALA A 231 4.08 -7.75 17.21
C ALA A 231 4.68 -9.08 16.69
N ALA A 232 3.97 -9.80 15.83
CA ALA A 232 4.47 -11.01 15.18
C ALA A 232 5.72 -10.75 14.31
N LEU A 233 5.90 -9.51 13.83
CA LEU A 233 7.07 -9.08 13.05
C LEU A 233 8.33 -8.84 13.88
N THR A 234 8.24 -8.75 15.21
CA THR A 234 9.35 -8.29 16.06
C THR A 234 10.61 -9.13 15.89
N GLY A 235 10.49 -10.45 15.72
CA GLY A 235 11.62 -11.35 15.45
C GLY A 235 12.33 -10.98 14.15
N PHE A 236 11.59 -10.90 13.06
CA PHE A 236 12.11 -10.54 11.73
C PHE A 236 12.71 -9.13 11.70
N VAL A 237 12.04 -8.15 12.34
CA VAL A 237 12.54 -6.78 12.46
C VAL A 237 13.89 -6.76 13.20
N ARG A 238 14.06 -7.53 14.27
CA ARG A 238 15.35 -7.63 14.99
C ARG A 238 16.42 -8.28 14.14
N ALA A 239 16.10 -9.37 13.46
CA ALA A 239 17.04 -10.10 12.62
C ALA A 239 17.53 -9.27 11.43
N THR A 240 16.71 -8.36 10.92
CA THR A 240 17.07 -7.47 9.79
C THR A 240 17.79 -6.19 10.21
N ALA A 241 17.94 -5.94 11.51
CA ALA A 241 18.69 -4.78 12.00
C ALA A 241 20.16 -4.86 11.54
N GLY A 242 20.65 -3.77 10.95
CA GLY A 242 22.04 -3.70 10.44
C GLY A 242 22.23 -4.08 8.97
N PHE A 243 21.23 -4.66 8.29
CA PHE A 243 21.32 -4.97 6.85
C PHE A 243 21.09 -3.75 5.94
N GLY A 244 20.71 -2.60 6.48
CA GLY A 244 20.48 -1.37 5.70
C GLY A 244 19.13 -1.31 4.97
N THR A 245 18.39 -2.41 4.92
CA THR A 245 17.06 -2.46 4.30
C THR A 245 16.04 -1.73 5.18
N ARG A 246 15.21 -0.91 4.55
CA ARG A 246 14.10 -0.21 5.21
C ARG A 246 12.86 -1.07 5.15
N LEU A 247 12.23 -1.32 6.30
CA LEU A 247 10.98 -2.07 6.41
C LEU A 247 9.82 -1.09 6.56
N VAL A 248 8.83 -1.18 5.67
CA VAL A 248 7.61 -0.35 5.70
C VAL A 248 6.43 -1.24 6.05
N LEU A 249 5.81 -1.00 7.22
CA LEU A 249 4.68 -1.77 7.69
C LEU A 249 3.39 -1.18 7.13
N LEU A 250 2.75 -1.91 6.20
CA LEU A 250 1.53 -1.51 5.52
C LEU A 250 0.29 -1.97 6.28
N GLY A 251 -0.76 -1.16 6.24
CA GLY A 251 -2.09 -1.51 6.72
C GLY A 251 -2.33 -1.25 8.20
N GLY A 252 -1.60 -1.82 9.10
CA GLY A 252 -1.55 -1.59 10.55
C GLY A 252 -2.86 -1.47 11.35
N TYR A 253 -3.96 -1.05 10.79
CA TYR A 253 -5.23 -0.89 11.51
C TYR A 253 -5.95 -2.25 11.68
N PRO A 254 -6.49 -2.58 12.88
CA PRO A 254 -6.66 -1.70 14.05
C PRO A 254 -5.43 -1.59 14.99
N HIS A 255 -4.32 -2.23 14.66
CA HIS A 255 -3.11 -2.29 15.50
C HIS A 255 -2.09 -1.18 15.19
N HIS A 256 -2.52 -0.04 14.61
CA HIS A 256 -1.65 1.07 14.18
C HIS A 256 -0.77 1.65 15.30
N ARG A 257 -1.22 1.63 16.56
CA ARG A 257 -0.38 1.99 17.71
C ARG A 257 0.82 1.04 17.89
N ARG A 258 0.65 -0.25 17.59
CA ARG A 258 1.76 -1.23 17.60
C ARG A 258 2.74 -0.96 16.46
N THR A 259 2.22 -0.63 15.27
CA THR A 259 3.04 -0.22 14.13
C THR A 259 3.87 1.01 14.48
N ALA A 260 3.27 2.02 15.14
CA ALA A 260 3.96 3.21 15.64
C ALA A 260 5.07 2.86 16.65
N GLN A 261 4.80 1.96 17.59
CA GLN A 261 5.78 1.50 18.58
C GLN A 261 6.98 0.79 17.91
N LEU A 262 6.75 -0.08 16.92
CA LEU A 262 7.83 -0.71 16.16
C LEU A 262 8.65 0.32 15.39
N ALA A 263 8.00 1.28 14.76
CA ALA A 263 8.69 2.37 14.08
C ALA A 263 9.52 3.23 15.05
N ALA A 264 9.05 3.46 16.28
CA ALA A 264 9.81 4.18 17.31
C ALA A 264 11.01 3.35 17.79
N ALA A 265 10.83 2.05 18.02
CA ALA A 265 11.84 1.19 18.62
C ALA A 265 12.99 0.82 17.66
N PHE A 266 12.73 0.73 16.34
CA PHE A 266 13.70 0.23 15.36
C PHE A 266 14.04 1.28 14.29
N PRO A 267 15.31 1.66 14.09
CA PRO A 267 15.71 2.73 13.18
C PRO A 267 15.27 2.52 11.73
N HIS A 268 15.25 1.28 11.25
CA HIS A 268 14.96 0.91 9.86
C HIS A 268 13.48 0.58 9.60
N VAL A 269 12.59 0.72 10.60
CA VAL A 269 11.15 0.46 10.47
C VAL A 269 10.37 1.75 10.28
N TYR A 270 9.43 1.75 9.36
CA TYR A 270 8.55 2.86 9.00
C TYR A 270 7.10 2.44 9.11
N ALA A 271 6.24 3.37 9.51
CA ALA A 271 4.80 3.17 9.67
C ALA A 271 4.04 3.83 8.53
N ASP A 272 3.12 3.10 7.93
CA ASP A 272 2.21 3.58 6.90
C ASP A 272 0.87 4.01 7.52
N THR A 273 0.30 5.14 7.07
CA THR A 273 -1.06 5.55 7.43
C THR A 273 -2.11 4.69 6.75
N GLY A 274 -1.80 4.25 5.55
CA GLY A 274 -2.47 3.26 4.75
C GLY A 274 -3.92 3.54 4.41
N ALA A 275 -4.50 2.55 3.75
CA ALA A 275 -5.93 2.49 3.47
C ALA A 275 -6.83 2.60 4.73
N ALA A 276 -6.24 2.55 5.92
CA ALA A 276 -6.95 2.73 7.18
C ALA A 276 -7.72 4.04 7.24
N LEU A 277 -7.11 5.15 6.81
CA LEU A 277 -7.75 6.47 6.87
C LEU A 277 -8.97 6.55 5.94
N GLY A 278 -8.87 6.07 4.71
CA GLY A 278 -10.02 5.98 3.80
C GLY A 278 -11.14 5.07 4.33
N ARG A 279 -10.78 3.96 5.00
CA ARG A 279 -11.74 3.02 5.60
C ARG A 279 -12.38 3.53 6.89
N THR A 280 -11.69 4.33 7.66
CA THR A 280 -12.21 4.91 8.91
C THR A 280 -12.95 6.23 8.69
N GLY A 281 -12.81 6.84 7.51
CA GLY A 281 -13.58 7.99 7.07
C GLY A 281 -13.65 9.12 8.08
N ALA A 282 -14.81 9.34 8.69
CA ALA A 282 -15.02 10.41 9.69
C ALA A 282 -14.08 10.31 10.91
N ARG A 283 -13.52 9.13 11.21
CA ARG A 283 -12.56 8.91 12.31
C ARG A 283 -11.09 9.05 11.89
N ALA A 284 -10.80 9.33 10.64
CA ALA A 284 -9.44 9.34 10.10
C ALA A 284 -8.48 10.24 10.90
N ALA A 285 -8.95 11.42 11.33
CA ALA A 285 -8.15 12.33 12.15
C ALA A 285 -7.75 11.70 13.50
N ALA A 286 -8.66 10.99 14.17
CA ALA A 286 -8.35 10.32 15.43
C ALA A 286 -7.32 9.20 15.24
N VAL A 287 -7.49 8.37 14.20
CA VAL A 287 -6.56 7.27 13.89
C VAL A 287 -5.17 7.82 13.55
N LEU A 288 -5.11 8.90 12.76
CA LEU A 288 -3.84 9.56 12.43
C LEU A 288 -3.17 10.15 13.68
N ALA A 289 -3.93 10.82 14.57
CA ALA A 289 -3.41 11.36 15.82
C ALA A 289 -2.81 10.24 16.69
N GLU A 290 -3.51 9.10 16.82
CA GLU A 290 -3.05 7.94 17.57
C GLU A 290 -1.73 7.35 17.01
N LEU A 291 -1.54 7.36 15.69
CA LEU A 291 -0.28 6.95 15.06
C LEU A 291 0.85 7.94 15.40
N LEU A 292 0.56 9.23 15.33
CA LEU A 292 1.53 10.32 15.59
C LEU A 292 1.90 10.48 17.07
N GLU A 293 1.14 9.89 18.01
CA GLU A 293 1.48 9.91 19.46
C GLU A 293 2.85 9.27 19.74
N THR A 294 3.23 8.25 18.99
CA THR A 294 4.41 7.43 19.29
C THR A 294 5.40 7.35 18.13
N ALA A 295 4.92 7.33 16.89
CA ALA A 295 5.80 7.22 15.73
C ALA A 295 6.64 8.50 15.54
N PRO A 296 7.98 8.41 15.36
CA PRO A 296 8.77 9.55 14.92
C PRO A 296 8.25 10.09 13.58
N PHE A 297 8.01 11.40 13.48
CA PHE A 297 7.36 12.00 12.31
C PHE A 297 8.11 11.77 11.00
N GLY A 298 9.45 11.64 11.07
CA GLY A 298 10.28 11.26 9.94
C GLY A 298 10.13 9.80 9.48
N LYS A 299 9.26 9.01 10.12
CA LYS A 299 9.06 7.58 9.84
C LYS A 299 7.61 7.23 9.52
N VAL A 300 6.74 8.22 9.41
CA VAL A 300 5.34 8.06 9.01
C VAL A 300 5.21 8.37 7.53
N LEU A 301 4.56 7.48 6.80
CA LEU A 301 4.38 7.54 5.35
C LEU A 301 2.89 7.58 5.00
N PHE A 302 2.56 8.25 3.91
CA PHE A 302 1.22 8.24 3.34
C PHE A 302 1.09 7.18 2.26
N SER A 303 0.00 6.42 2.27
CA SER A 303 -0.51 5.67 1.12
C SER A 303 -2.03 5.75 1.03
N SER A 304 -2.59 5.67 -0.17
CA SER A 304 -4.03 5.51 -0.36
C SER A 304 -4.47 4.07 -0.15
N GLY A 305 -3.59 3.11 -0.44
CA GLY A 305 -3.95 1.71 -0.59
C GLY A 305 -5.03 1.50 -1.67
N GLY A 306 -5.17 2.49 -2.57
CA GLY A 306 -6.14 2.48 -3.64
C GLY A 306 -5.90 1.34 -4.61
N ARG A 307 -6.97 0.68 -5.06
CA ARG A 307 -6.90 -0.41 -6.03
C ARG A 307 -8.19 -0.49 -6.82
N GLN A 308 -8.09 -0.83 -8.09
CA GLN A 308 -9.21 -1.08 -9.00
C GLN A 308 -10.10 0.14 -9.25
N LEU A 309 -10.55 0.84 -8.21
CA LEU A 309 -11.35 2.06 -8.31
C LEU A 309 -10.47 3.30 -8.14
N PRO A 310 -10.46 4.25 -9.09
CA PRO A 310 -9.77 5.54 -8.93
C PRO A 310 -10.35 6.36 -7.76
N GLU A 311 -11.60 6.10 -7.37
CA GLU A 311 -12.25 6.67 -6.19
C GLU A 311 -11.47 6.38 -4.90
N LEU A 312 -10.91 5.18 -4.76
CA LEU A 312 -10.17 4.81 -3.55
C LEU A 312 -8.84 5.56 -3.45
N HIS A 313 -8.19 5.86 -4.57
CA HIS A 313 -7.03 6.75 -4.61
C HIS A 313 -7.39 8.18 -4.20
N ALA A 314 -8.45 8.75 -4.81
CA ALA A 314 -8.91 10.10 -4.49
C ALA A 314 -9.36 10.22 -3.02
N VAL A 315 -10.16 9.27 -2.54
CA VAL A 315 -10.62 9.25 -1.14
C VAL A 315 -9.45 9.11 -0.17
N GLY A 316 -8.51 8.20 -0.43
CA GLY A 316 -7.31 8.02 0.41
C GLY A 316 -6.56 9.34 0.56
N ALA A 317 -6.30 10.04 -0.55
CA ALA A 317 -5.56 11.30 -0.56
C ALA A 317 -6.32 12.44 0.13
N LEU A 318 -7.60 12.63 -0.20
CA LEU A 318 -8.41 13.76 0.30
C LEU A 318 -8.76 13.60 1.79
N VAL A 319 -9.08 12.39 2.23
CA VAL A 319 -9.30 12.09 3.65
C VAL A 319 -8.00 12.25 4.45
N PHE A 320 -6.86 11.82 3.91
CA PHE A 320 -5.56 12.03 4.55
C PHE A 320 -5.25 13.52 4.72
N ARG A 321 -5.41 14.33 3.66
CA ARG A 321 -5.18 15.79 3.73
C ARG A 321 -6.06 16.46 4.79
N GLU A 322 -7.35 16.13 4.81
CA GLU A 322 -8.28 16.65 5.79
C GLU A 322 -7.89 16.21 7.22
N ALA A 323 -7.58 14.93 7.41
CA ALA A 323 -7.18 14.40 8.71
C ALA A 323 -5.89 15.07 9.23
N LEU A 324 -4.87 15.17 8.36
CA LEU A 324 -3.59 15.78 8.69
C LEU A 324 -3.76 17.27 9.03
N GLY A 325 -4.52 18.00 8.22
CA GLY A 325 -4.83 19.42 8.47
C GLY A 325 -5.57 19.64 9.79
N ARG A 326 -6.53 18.78 10.13
CA ARG A 326 -7.26 18.84 11.41
C ARG A 326 -6.36 18.56 12.61
N VAL A 327 -5.54 17.49 12.54
CA VAL A 327 -4.68 17.08 13.66
C VAL A 327 -3.60 18.13 13.90
N LEU A 328 -2.80 18.42 12.89
CA LEU A 328 -1.66 19.34 13.05
C LEU A 328 -2.11 20.79 13.26
N GLY A 329 -3.17 21.19 12.54
CA GLY A 329 -3.76 22.53 12.71
C GLY A 329 -4.40 22.71 14.07
N GLY A 330 -5.05 21.67 14.63
CA GLY A 330 -5.59 21.68 16.00
C GLY A 330 -4.49 21.87 17.03
N TRP A 331 -3.44 21.05 16.98
CA TRP A 331 -2.31 21.14 17.93
C TRP A 331 -1.56 22.48 17.82
N ALA A 332 -1.45 23.06 16.64
CA ALA A 332 -0.88 24.39 16.47
C ALA A 332 -1.79 25.50 17.03
N ALA A 333 -3.10 25.40 16.80
CA ALA A 333 -4.07 26.38 17.30
C ALA A 333 -4.19 26.36 18.84
N GLU A 334 -4.05 25.18 19.45
CA GLU A 334 -4.02 24.99 20.91
C GLU A 334 -2.69 25.41 21.54
N GLY A 335 -1.67 25.77 20.74
CA GLY A 335 -0.35 26.17 21.23
C GLY A 335 0.56 25.01 21.67
N SER A 336 0.14 23.76 21.46
CA SER A 336 0.98 22.57 21.71
C SER A 336 2.14 22.48 20.74
N TRP A 337 1.97 22.96 19.50
CA TRP A 337 2.98 23.02 18.45
C TRP A 337 3.10 24.42 17.87
N SER A 338 4.28 24.75 17.29
CA SER A 338 4.37 25.91 16.40
C SER A 338 3.75 25.59 15.03
N TRP A 339 3.18 26.62 14.37
CA TRP A 339 2.69 26.47 12.98
C TRP A 339 3.80 25.98 12.04
N ARG A 340 5.02 26.47 12.25
CA ARG A 340 6.20 26.05 11.46
C ARG A 340 6.51 24.56 11.61
N ASP A 341 6.41 24.02 12.84
CA ASP A 341 6.61 22.58 13.07
C ASP A 341 5.48 21.76 12.47
N ALA A 342 4.24 22.21 12.57
CA ALA A 342 3.09 21.55 11.97
C ALA A 342 3.22 21.47 10.45
N GLU A 343 3.62 22.55 9.78
CA GLU A 343 3.87 22.58 8.33
C GLU A 343 5.05 21.68 7.92
N ARG A 344 6.14 21.71 8.70
CA ARG A 344 7.29 20.83 8.47
C ARG A 344 6.92 19.35 8.59
N VAL A 345 6.14 18.98 9.60
CA VAL A 345 5.69 17.60 9.79
C VAL A 345 4.71 17.20 8.68
N ALA A 346 3.81 18.10 8.28
CA ALA A 346 2.91 17.86 7.15
C ALA A 346 3.71 17.54 5.87
N ALA A 347 4.74 18.32 5.56
CA ALA A 347 5.59 18.08 4.40
C ALA A 347 6.35 16.75 4.47
N LEU A 348 6.86 16.38 5.66
CA LEU A 348 7.53 15.09 5.86
C LEU A 348 6.59 13.91 5.60
N VAL A 349 5.42 13.90 6.23
CA VAL A 349 4.48 12.77 6.15
C VAL A 349 3.82 12.67 4.78
N ALA A 350 3.52 13.82 4.15
CA ALA A 350 2.87 13.87 2.85
C ALA A 350 3.76 13.35 1.69
N ALA A 351 5.06 13.65 1.72
CA ALA A 351 5.94 13.33 0.61
C ALA A 351 7.41 13.08 1.02
N GLY A 352 7.99 13.93 1.88
CA GLY A 352 9.43 13.94 2.13
C GLY A 352 9.97 12.62 2.68
N ASN A 353 9.23 11.95 3.54
CA ASN A 353 9.64 10.64 4.07
C ASN A 353 9.66 9.56 2.98
N ALA A 354 8.64 9.51 2.12
CA ALA A 354 8.57 8.54 1.04
C ALA A 354 9.70 8.79 0.02
N ARG A 355 9.93 10.04 -0.40
CA ARG A 355 11.04 10.39 -1.30
C ARG A 355 12.37 9.90 -0.77
N ARG A 356 12.65 10.15 0.52
CA ARG A 356 13.88 9.69 1.19
C ARG A 356 13.96 8.16 1.32
N VAL A 357 12.87 7.49 1.71
CA VAL A 357 12.85 6.03 1.92
C VAL A 357 13.10 5.30 0.62
N TYR A 358 12.43 5.72 -0.45
CA TYR A 358 12.47 5.04 -1.76
C TYR A 358 13.49 5.65 -2.73
N ARG A 359 14.20 6.74 -2.33
CA ARG A 359 15.20 7.46 -3.16
C ARG A 359 14.60 7.85 -4.51
N LEU A 360 13.46 8.55 -4.46
CA LEU A 360 12.73 8.93 -5.68
C LEU A 360 13.37 10.14 -6.40
N ASP A 361 14.07 10.99 -5.68
CA ASP A 361 14.82 12.11 -6.24
C ASP A 361 16.14 11.57 -6.83
N ARG A 362 16.29 11.64 -8.15
CA ARG A 362 17.38 11.00 -8.90
C ARG A 362 18.75 11.67 -8.76
N ASP A 363 18.85 12.77 -8.01
CA ASP A 363 20.08 13.58 -7.92
C ASP A 363 20.98 13.30 -6.69
N GLU A 364 20.63 12.37 -5.82
CA GLU A 364 21.52 11.98 -4.73
C GLU A 364 22.41 10.81 -5.16
N THR A 365 23.58 11.15 -5.73
CA THR A 365 24.74 10.24 -5.79
C THR A 365 25.02 9.75 -4.35
N PRO A 366 25.13 8.44 -4.10
CA PRO A 366 25.43 7.94 -2.75
C PRO A 366 26.78 8.50 -2.27
N PRO A 367 26.86 8.85 -0.98
CA PRO A 367 28.13 9.30 -0.38
C PRO A 367 29.20 8.22 -0.37
#